data_06a711f8c8f0999495f9c2073dacfbe1
#
_entry.id   06a711f8c8f0999495f9c2073dacfbe1
#
_cell.length_a   1.000
_cell.length_b   1.000
_cell.length_c   1.000
_cell.angle_alpha   90.00
_cell.angle_beta   90.00
_cell.angle_gamma   90.00
#
_symmetry.space_group_name_H-M   'P 1'
#
loop_
_entity.id
_entity.type
_entity.pdbx_description
1 polymer ?
#
loop_
_entity_poly.entity_id
_entity_poly.type
_entity_poly.pdbx_seq_one_letter_code
_entity_poly.pdbx_strand_id
1 'polypeptide(L)'
;MELVVEIQRFEKIYPQLVNPETLQVFNGQAMMQVVQENNLLSKSLKASFNEAMCTHATSYPIFDEAFQELRAKGHQSTRAQYQEIVIKPLRPLLKKSFAAIVLWFGEDVFCQLNLLTLLAFFEQEKLKIPVHVVTFDEPTYEKMTLHSVILDGFQATYCRVLIEKSPANTCHFPILDEAIESYLALQQKDNPLTRFIQANQALEIEALVSELMTNFPQYGYGDIQYEELIQEVKNSAKDN
;
A
#
# COMPACT_ATOMS: atom_id res chain seq x y z
N MET A 1 -5.20 8.79 18.28
CA MET A 1 -5.89 10.07 18.55
C MET A 1 -5.62 11.08 17.45
N GLU A 2 -4.39 11.18 16.97
CA GLU A 2 -3.96 12.12 15.93
C GLU A 2 -4.64 11.91 14.58
N LEU A 3 -4.71 10.69 14.06
CA LEU A 3 -5.43 10.35 12.84
C LEU A 3 -6.88 10.87 12.82
N VAL A 4 -7.61 10.69 13.94
CA VAL A 4 -9.01 11.14 14.05
C VAL A 4 -9.10 12.66 13.91
N VAL A 5 -8.21 13.39 14.55
CA VAL A 5 -8.17 14.86 14.51
C VAL A 5 -7.86 15.36 13.10
N GLU A 6 -6.90 14.75 12.43
CA GLU A 6 -6.52 15.15 11.07
C GLU A 6 -7.61 14.82 10.03
N ILE A 7 -8.30 13.68 10.17
CA ILE A 7 -9.45 13.39 9.30
C ILE A 7 -10.60 14.37 9.55
N GLN A 8 -10.89 14.73 10.80
CA GLN A 8 -11.89 15.77 11.11
C GLN A 8 -11.52 17.13 10.53
N ARG A 9 -10.22 17.44 10.51
CA ARG A 9 -9.70 18.65 9.86
C ARG A 9 -9.91 18.59 8.35
N PHE A 10 -9.59 17.44 7.72
CA PHE A 10 -9.84 17.21 6.31
C PHE A 10 -11.31 17.42 5.94
N GLU A 11 -12.26 16.85 6.71
CA GLU A 11 -13.70 17.02 6.49
C GLU A 11 -14.14 18.49 6.48
N LYS A 12 -13.51 19.31 7.33
CA LYS A 12 -13.81 20.76 7.41
C LYS A 12 -13.22 21.53 6.24
N ILE A 13 -12.02 21.17 5.78
CA ILE A 13 -11.30 21.87 4.71
C ILE A 13 -11.85 21.46 3.34
N TYR A 14 -12.20 20.19 3.15
CA TYR A 14 -12.61 19.60 1.87
C TYR A 14 -14.02 18.98 1.93
N PRO A 15 -15.06 19.73 2.35
CA PRO A 15 -16.41 19.16 2.48
C PRO A 15 -16.99 18.65 1.14
N GLN A 16 -16.50 19.17 0.01
CA GLN A 16 -16.88 18.72 -1.33
C GLN A 16 -16.39 17.30 -1.66
N LEU A 17 -15.38 16.77 -0.93
CA LEU A 17 -14.87 15.42 -1.05
C LEU A 17 -15.47 14.47 0.01
N VAL A 18 -16.44 14.95 0.83
CA VAL A 18 -17.09 14.17 1.88
C VAL A 18 -18.60 14.12 1.62
N ASN A 19 -19.01 13.31 0.65
CA ASN A 19 -20.39 13.22 0.19
C ASN A 19 -20.69 11.81 -0.35
N PRO A 20 -21.97 11.44 -0.61
CA PRO A 20 -22.34 10.09 -1.06
C PRO A 20 -21.80 9.68 -2.43
N GLU A 21 -21.37 10.64 -3.25
CA GLU A 21 -20.80 10.39 -4.58
C GLU A 21 -19.28 10.26 -4.57
N THR A 22 -18.63 10.41 -3.39
CA THR A 22 -17.19 10.23 -3.22
C THR A 22 -16.90 8.90 -2.55
N LEU A 23 -15.99 8.11 -3.14
CA LEU A 23 -15.45 6.90 -2.55
C LEU A 23 -14.15 7.21 -1.80
N GLN A 24 -14.08 6.83 -0.52
CA GLN A 24 -12.88 6.87 0.30
C GLN A 24 -12.23 5.49 0.31
N VAL A 25 -11.00 5.37 -0.15
CA VAL A 25 -10.26 4.09 -0.17
C VAL A 25 -9.08 4.18 0.79
N PHE A 26 -9.02 3.27 1.74
CA PHE A 26 -7.99 3.24 2.78
C PHE A 26 -6.94 2.15 2.51
N ASN A 27 -5.69 2.42 2.86
CA ASN A 27 -4.65 1.39 2.85
C ASN A 27 -4.82 0.47 4.06
N GLY A 28 -5.56 -0.61 3.84
CA GLY A 28 -5.80 -1.64 4.84
C GLY A 28 -7.08 -1.46 5.66
N GLN A 29 -7.49 -2.57 6.25
CA GLN A 29 -8.70 -2.67 7.08
C GLN A 29 -8.58 -1.90 8.40
N ALA A 30 -7.38 -1.84 8.97
CA ALA A 30 -7.15 -1.20 10.28
C ALA A 30 -7.52 0.29 10.24
N MET A 31 -7.02 1.03 9.25
CA MET A 31 -7.36 2.45 9.08
C MET A 31 -8.87 2.63 8.83
N MET A 32 -9.47 1.81 7.97
CA MET A 32 -10.91 1.87 7.70
C MET A 32 -11.73 1.63 8.98
N GLN A 33 -11.29 0.71 9.84
CA GLN A 33 -11.97 0.43 11.12
C GLN A 33 -11.93 1.65 12.05
N VAL A 34 -10.76 2.31 12.21
CA VAL A 34 -10.66 3.56 13.00
C VAL A 34 -11.62 4.62 12.49
N VAL A 35 -11.71 4.80 11.16
CA VAL A 35 -12.63 5.75 10.53
C VAL A 35 -14.10 5.40 10.81
N GLN A 36 -14.47 4.12 10.77
CA GLN A 36 -15.83 3.66 11.04
C GLN A 36 -16.21 3.80 12.51
N GLU A 37 -15.35 3.36 13.43
CA GLU A 37 -15.58 3.41 14.88
C GLU A 37 -15.74 4.85 15.39
N ASN A 38 -15.05 5.81 14.77
CA ASN A 38 -15.15 7.23 15.11
C ASN A 38 -16.16 8.00 14.26
N ASN A 39 -16.96 7.30 13.43
CA ASN A 39 -17.98 7.89 12.55
C ASN A 39 -17.43 9.00 11.63
N LEU A 40 -16.17 8.88 11.19
CA LEU A 40 -15.52 9.83 10.28
C LEU A 40 -15.93 9.55 8.84
N LEU A 41 -15.90 10.61 8.00
CA LEU A 41 -16.27 10.54 6.58
C LEU A 41 -17.61 9.84 6.37
N SER A 42 -18.56 10.08 7.29
CA SER A 42 -19.80 9.29 7.43
C SER A 42 -20.73 9.39 6.23
N LYS A 43 -20.63 10.48 5.45
CA LYS A 43 -21.42 10.70 4.25
C LYS A 43 -20.90 9.94 3.03
N SER A 44 -19.61 9.55 3.04
CA SER A 44 -18.97 8.91 1.90
C SER A 44 -19.05 7.38 1.97
N LEU A 45 -19.03 6.73 0.82
CA LEU A 45 -18.78 5.29 0.74
C LEU A 45 -17.31 5.01 1.07
N LYS A 46 -17.05 3.82 1.60
CA LYS A 46 -15.72 3.42 2.05
C LYS A 46 -15.34 2.07 1.48
N ALA A 47 -14.06 1.91 1.16
CA ALA A 47 -13.44 0.66 0.77
C ALA A 47 -12.06 0.55 1.42
N SER A 48 -11.52 -0.66 1.58
CA SER A 48 -10.13 -0.87 1.99
C SER A 48 -9.39 -1.69 0.96
N PHE A 49 -8.12 -1.39 0.76
CA PHE A 49 -7.20 -2.17 -0.04
C PHE A 49 -6.27 -2.94 0.88
N ASN A 50 -6.60 -4.21 1.11
CA ASN A 50 -5.93 -5.09 2.06
C ASN A 50 -4.86 -5.93 1.36
N GLU A 51 -3.85 -5.28 0.78
CA GLU A 51 -2.81 -5.94 0.01
C GLU A 51 -1.41 -5.51 0.50
N ALA A 52 -0.39 -6.27 0.16
CA ALA A 52 1.01 -6.02 0.45
C ALA A 52 1.84 -6.11 -0.84
N MET A 53 1.70 -5.11 -1.72
CA MET A 53 2.32 -5.13 -3.04
C MET A 53 3.85 -5.04 -3.03
N CYS A 54 4.43 -4.69 -1.89
CA CYS A 54 5.88 -4.72 -1.65
C CYS A 54 6.47 -6.13 -1.57
N THR A 55 5.64 -7.17 -1.31
CA THR A 55 6.04 -8.58 -1.23
C THR A 55 5.40 -9.40 -2.34
N HIS A 56 5.97 -10.57 -2.61
CA HIS A 56 5.51 -11.57 -3.56
C HIS A 56 5.44 -11.10 -5.02
N ALA A 57 5.33 -12.07 -5.92
CA ALA A 57 5.18 -11.81 -7.34
C ALA A 57 3.79 -11.26 -7.67
N THR A 58 3.71 -10.45 -8.71
CA THR A 58 2.48 -9.91 -9.24
C THR A 58 2.43 -10.01 -10.76
N SER A 59 1.28 -9.75 -11.37
CA SER A 59 1.07 -9.81 -12.81
C SER A 59 0.20 -8.66 -13.32
N TYR A 60 0.05 -8.60 -14.63
CA TYR A 60 -0.83 -7.70 -15.35
C TYR A 60 -1.70 -8.53 -16.32
N PRO A 61 -2.99 -8.24 -16.50
CA PRO A 61 -3.80 -7.13 -15.93
C PRO A 61 -4.05 -7.25 -14.42
N ILE A 62 -4.17 -6.08 -13.76
CA ILE A 62 -4.40 -6.00 -12.31
C ILE A 62 -5.82 -6.48 -11.98
N PHE A 63 -5.96 -7.30 -10.95
CA PHE A 63 -7.19 -7.91 -10.45
C PHE A 63 -7.87 -8.92 -11.38
N ASP A 64 -7.27 -9.31 -12.51
CA ASP A 64 -7.76 -10.44 -13.29
C ASP A 64 -7.58 -11.77 -12.53
N GLU A 65 -8.00 -12.87 -13.15
CA GLU A 65 -7.93 -14.19 -12.53
C GLU A 65 -6.49 -14.63 -12.25
N ALA A 66 -5.58 -14.40 -13.18
CA ALA A 66 -4.17 -14.77 -13.06
C ALA A 66 -3.48 -13.95 -11.96
N PHE A 67 -3.78 -12.65 -11.87
CA PHE A 67 -3.31 -11.80 -10.78
C PHE A 67 -3.77 -12.35 -9.41
N GLN A 68 -5.08 -12.63 -9.26
CA GLN A 68 -5.64 -13.11 -8.00
C GLN A 68 -5.03 -14.45 -7.58
N GLU A 69 -4.83 -15.38 -8.51
CA GLU A 69 -4.19 -16.68 -8.24
C GLU A 69 -2.73 -16.53 -7.82
N LEU A 70 -1.98 -15.67 -8.52
CA LEU A 70 -0.57 -15.43 -8.22
C LEU A 70 -0.41 -14.79 -6.83
N ARG A 71 -1.22 -13.76 -6.52
CA ARG A 71 -1.19 -13.09 -5.22
C ARG A 71 -1.63 -14.02 -4.08
N ALA A 72 -2.72 -14.78 -4.28
CA ALA A 72 -3.18 -15.76 -3.30
C ALA A 72 -2.08 -16.79 -2.98
N LYS A 73 -1.37 -17.29 -4.01
CA LYS A 73 -0.24 -18.20 -3.82
C LYS A 73 0.89 -17.56 -3.00
N GLY A 74 1.24 -16.30 -3.30
CA GLY A 74 2.25 -15.55 -2.56
C GLY A 74 1.90 -15.46 -1.06
N HIS A 75 0.67 -15.08 -0.76
CA HIS A 75 0.14 -15.00 0.62
C HIS A 75 -0.19 -16.37 1.24
N GLN A 76 0.24 -17.48 0.67
CA GLN A 76 -0.01 -18.85 1.16
C GLN A 76 -1.52 -19.09 1.43
N SER A 77 -2.39 -18.50 0.61
CA SER A 77 -3.84 -18.56 0.74
C SER A 77 -4.50 -19.16 -0.51
N THR A 78 -5.76 -19.52 -0.40
CA THR A 78 -6.57 -19.88 -1.57
C THR A 78 -7.08 -18.62 -2.27
N ARG A 79 -7.38 -18.73 -3.58
CA ARG A 79 -8.03 -17.63 -4.32
C ARG A 79 -9.33 -17.18 -3.66
N ALA A 80 -10.12 -18.09 -3.09
CA ALA A 80 -11.35 -17.76 -2.39
C ALA A 80 -11.09 -16.88 -1.16
N GLN A 81 -10.06 -17.21 -0.36
CA GLN A 81 -9.63 -16.38 0.78
C GLN A 81 -9.12 -15.02 0.33
N TYR A 82 -8.31 -14.98 -0.73
CA TYR A 82 -7.85 -13.73 -1.33
C TYR A 82 -9.03 -12.84 -1.77
N GLN A 83 -10.03 -13.43 -2.41
CA GLN A 83 -11.24 -12.71 -2.81
C GLN A 83 -12.00 -12.13 -1.62
N GLU A 84 -12.11 -12.85 -0.50
CA GLU A 84 -12.78 -12.35 0.71
C GLU A 84 -12.00 -11.21 1.37
N ILE A 85 -10.66 -11.33 1.44
CA ILE A 85 -9.80 -10.39 2.18
C ILE A 85 -9.49 -9.13 1.36
N VAL A 86 -9.22 -9.28 0.05
CA VAL A 86 -8.74 -8.18 -0.80
C VAL A 86 -9.84 -7.68 -1.75
N ILE A 87 -10.45 -8.56 -2.54
CA ILE A 87 -11.34 -8.13 -3.62
C ILE A 87 -12.71 -7.67 -3.08
N LYS A 88 -13.24 -8.37 -2.09
CA LYS A 88 -14.57 -8.05 -1.53
C LYS A 88 -14.63 -6.67 -0.87
N PRO A 89 -13.62 -6.23 -0.07
CA PRO A 89 -13.58 -4.87 0.46
C PRO A 89 -13.47 -3.79 -0.62
N LEU A 90 -12.88 -4.11 -1.79
CA LEU A 90 -12.79 -3.23 -2.95
C LEU A 90 -14.05 -3.22 -3.85
N ARG A 91 -15.04 -4.05 -3.59
CA ARG A 91 -16.27 -4.12 -4.41
C ARG A 91 -16.96 -2.76 -4.65
N PRO A 92 -17.00 -1.81 -3.71
CA PRO A 92 -17.52 -0.49 -4.01
C PRO A 92 -16.81 0.16 -5.20
N LEU A 93 -15.49 0.09 -5.23
CA LEU A 93 -14.66 0.60 -6.32
C LEU A 93 -14.98 -0.08 -7.67
N LEU A 94 -15.20 -1.39 -7.67
CA LEU A 94 -15.39 -2.20 -8.89
C LEU A 94 -16.81 -2.14 -9.45
N LYS A 95 -17.81 -1.63 -8.72
CA LYS A 95 -19.24 -1.75 -9.08
C LYS A 95 -20.03 -0.47 -9.21
N LYS A 96 -19.52 0.67 -8.75
CA LYS A 96 -20.28 1.94 -8.72
C LYS A 96 -19.60 3.04 -9.52
N SER A 97 -20.43 3.94 -10.05
CA SER A 97 -19.97 5.23 -10.54
C SER A 97 -19.86 6.19 -9.38
N PHE A 98 -18.72 6.87 -9.27
CA PHE A 98 -18.44 7.92 -8.30
C PHE A 98 -18.18 9.23 -9.03
N ALA A 99 -18.41 10.35 -8.37
CA ALA A 99 -18.00 11.66 -8.84
C ALA A 99 -16.53 11.93 -8.57
N ALA A 100 -15.97 11.33 -7.50
CA ALA A 100 -14.56 11.41 -7.15
C ALA A 100 -14.13 10.19 -6.32
N ILE A 101 -12.82 9.92 -6.30
CA ILE A 101 -12.18 8.94 -5.41
C ILE A 101 -11.11 9.66 -4.59
N VAL A 102 -11.05 9.36 -3.30
CA VAL A 102 -9.98 9.81 -2.39
C VAL A 102 -9.26 8.59 -1.83
N LEU A 103 -7.96 8.51 -2.04
CA LEU A 103 -7.06 7.44 -1.61
C LEU A 103 -6.28 7.90 -0.38
N TRP A 104 -6.30 7.12 0.70
CA TRP A 104 -5.63 7.43 1.97
C TRP A 104 -4.45 6.48 2.18
N PHE A 105 -3.24 6.97 1.91
CA PHE A 105 -2.03 6.16 1.88
C PHE A 105 -0.87 6.87 2.57
N GLY A 106 -0.17 6.17 3.46
CA GLY A 106 1.05 6.65 4.10
C GLY A 106 2.20 6.89 3.11
N GLU A 107 3.25 7.55 3.57
CA GLU A 107 4.42 7.91 2.76
C GLU A 107 5.46 6.79 2.68
N ASP A 108 5.30 5.72 3.47
CA ASP A 108 6.20 4.57 3.48
C ASP A 108 6.10 3.70 2.21
N VAL A 109 7.12 2.84 2.02
CA VAL A 109 7.23 1.98 0.83
C VAL A 109 6.02 1.05 0.67
N PHE A 110 5.53 0.44 1.75
CA PHE A 110 4.37 -0.46 1.71
C PHE A 110 3.12 0.26 1.18
N CYS A 111 2.83 1.43 1.75
CA CYS A 111 1.69 2.25 1.36
C CYS A 111 1.80 2.73 -0.09
N GLN A 112 2.98 3.20 -0.50
CA GLN A 112 3.18 3.78 -1.83
C GLN A 112 3.14 2.72 -2.95
N LEU A 113 3.58 1.48 -2.72
CA LEU A 113 3.44 0.42 -3.72
C LEU A 113 2.00 -0.10 -3.84
N ASN A 114 1.25 -0.09 -2.76
CA ASN A 114 -0.19 -0.32 -2.79
C ASN A 114 -0.90 0.81 -3.57
N LEU A 115 -0.54 2.07 -3.33
CA LEU A 115 -1.04 3.23 -4.07
C LEU A 115 -0.74 3.11 -5.56
N LEU A 116 0.51 2.80 -5.95
CA LEU A 116 0.90 2.58 -7.35
C LEU A 116 0.00 1.56 -8.03
N THR A 117 -0.31 0.47 -7.34
CA THR A 117 -1.17 -0.59 -7.89
C THR A 117 -2.59 -0.09 -8.17
N LEU A 118 -3.19 0.69 -7.26
CA LEU A 118 -4.53 1.25 -7.50
C LEU A 118 -4.52 2.31 -8.60
N LEU A 119 -3.52 3.18 -8.67
CA LEU A 119 -3.40 4.18 -9.73
C LEU A 119 -3.20 3.52 -11.11
N ALA A 120 -2.38 2.47 -11.18
CA ALA A 120 -2.21 1.67 -12.40
C ALA A 120 -3.50 0.95 -12.80
N PHE A 121 -4.25 0.42 -11.83
CA PHE A 121 -5.57 -0.17 -12.08
C PHE A 121 -6.57 0.87 -12.60
N PHE A 122 -6.60 2.08 -12.05
CA PHE A 122 -7.50 3.14 -12.54
C PHE A 122 -7.16 3.57 -13.98
N GLU A 123 -5.88 3.62 -14.30
CA GLU A 123 -5.44 3.88 -15.67
C GLU A 123 -5.82 2.72 -16.62
N GLN A 124 -5.63 1.45 -16.19
CA GLN A 124 -6.08 0.24 -16.91
C GLN A 124 -7.58 0.30 -17.25
N GLU A 125 -8.40 0.69 -16.29
CA GLU A 125 -9.84 0.83 -16.44
C GLU A 125 -10.25 2.14 -17.15
N LYS A 126 -9.28 2.96 -17.57
CA LYS A 126 -9.49 4.26 -18.22
C LYS A 126 -10.44 5.17 -17.44
N LEU A 127 -10.26 5.19 -16.13
CA LEU A 127 -11.09 5.99 -15.23
C LEU A 127 -11.05 7.48 -15.62
N LYS A 128 -12.23 8.13 -15.67
CA LYS A 128 -12.38 9.54 -16.11
C LYS A 128 -12.80 10.48 -15.01
N ILE A 129 -13.00 9.99 -13.81
CA ILE A 129 -13.37 10.84 -12.65
C ILE A 129 -12.13 11.33 -11.93
N PRO A 130 -12.20 12.46 -11.19
CA PRO A 130 -11.13 12.94 -10.36
C PRO A 130 -10.67 11.91 -9.34
N VAL A 131 -9.35 11.73 -9.24
CA VAL A 131 -8.69 10.92 -8.22
C VAL A 131 -7.82 11.85 -7.38
N HIS A 132 -7.99 11.76 -6.08
CA HIS A 132 -7.20 12.50 -5.09
C HIS A 132 -6.47 11.50 -4.20
N VAL A 133 -5.27 11.86 -3.78
CA VAL A 133 -4.47 11.10 -2.81
C VAL A 133 -4.23 11.98 -1.60
N VAL A 134 -4.54 11.45 -0.43
CA VAL A 134 -4.14 12.01 0.86
C VAL A 134 -2.93 11.21 1.32
N THR A 135 -1.78 11.89 1.40
CA THR A 135 -0.57 11.33 2.00
C THR A 135 -0.40 11.81 3.42
N PHE A 136 0.23 11.02 4.26
CA PHE A 136 0.50 11.33 5.66
C PHE A 136 1.70 10.54 6.15
N ASP A 137 2.43 11.11 7.10
CA ASP A 137 3.52 10.46 7.79
C ASP A 137 2.98 9.60 8.95
N GLU A 138 3.31 8.33 9.00
CA GLU A 138 3.00 7.44 10.13
C GLU A 138 4.22 7.33 11.07
N PRO A 139 4.04 7.31 12.39
CA PRO A 139 2.78 7.22 13.14
C PRO A 139 2.17 8.59 13.53
N THR A 140 2.77 9.70 13.14
CA THR A 140 2.39 11.03 13.65
C THR A 140 1.14 11.61 13.00
N TYR A 141 0.88 11.30 11.73
CA TYR A 141 -0.21 11.85 10.90
C TYR A 141 -0.20 13.38 10.76
N GLU A 142 0.91 14.05 11.15
CA GLU A 142 0.97 15.52 11.29
C GLU A 142 0.95 16.30 9.98
N LYS A 143 1.17 15.67 8.84
CA LYS A 143 1.36 16.35 7.55
C LYS A 143 0.44 15.80 6.48
N MET A 144 -0.87 15.70 6.77
CA MET A 144 -1.80 15.28 5.72
C MET A 144 -1.81 16.26 4.56
N THR A 145 -1.45 15.78 3.39
CA THR A 145 -1.41 16.55 2.15
C THR A 145 -2.35 15.95 1.12
N LEU A 146 -3.19 16.80 0.50
CA LEU A 146 -4.09 16.38 -0.58
C LEU A 146 -3.46 16.65 -1.95
N HIS A 147 -3.33 15.63 -2.77
CA HIS A 147 -2.83 15.70 -4.13
C HIS A 147 -3.94 15.35 -5.13
N SER A 148 -4.05 16.08 -6.23
CA SER A 148 -4.89 15.69 -7.36
C SER A 148 -4.04 14.94 -8.38
N VAL A 149 -4.51 13.77 -8.83
CA VAL A 149 -3.73 12.86 -9.68
C VAL A 149 -4.21 12.93 -11.12
N ILE A 150 -3.26 13.01 -12.05
CA ILE A 150 -3.49 12.73 -13.46
C ILE A 150 -3.07 11.29 -13.71
N LEU A 151 -4.01 10.45 -14.15
CA LEU A 151 -3.77 9.02 -14.42
C LEU A 151 -3.04 8.86 -15.76
N ASP A 152 -1.72 8.93 -15.74
CA ASP A 152 -0.86 8.79 -16.91
C ASP A 152 0.48 8.16 -16.52
N GLY A 153 0.84 7.05 -17.16
CA GLY A 153 2.11 6.34 -16.97
C GLY A 153 2.18 5.38 -15.78
N PHE A 154 1.15 5.28 -14.93
CA PHE A 154 1.16 4.38 -13.77
C PHE A 154 1.16 2.90 -14.16
N GLN A 155 0.48 2.50 -15.25
CA GLN A 155 0.55 1.11 -15.74
C GLN A 155 1.97 0.72 -16.13
N ALA A 156 2.65 1.59 -16.88
CA ALA A 156 4.02 1.34 -17.30
C ALA A 156 4.95 1.27 -16.08
N THR A 157 4.77 2.18 -15.12
CA THR A 157 5.54 2.19 -13.86
C THR A 157 5.28 0.92 -13.05
N TYR A 158 4.02 0.50 -12.89
CA TYR A 158 3.65 -0.74 -12.22
C TYR A 158 4.36 -1.95 -12.83
N CYS A 159 4.30 -2.12 -14.15
CA CYS A 159 4.94 -3.24 -14.84
C CYS A 159 6.46 -3.22 -14.64
N ARG A 160 7.10 -2.06 -14.82
CA ARG A 160 8.55 -1.96 -14.64
C ARG A 160 8.99 -2.22 -13.21
N VAL A 161 8.31 -1.62 -12.23
CA VAL A 161 8.72 -1.68 -10.82
C VAL A 161 8.33 -3.01 -10.18
N LEU A 162 7.05 -3.41 -10.29
CA LEU A 162 6.54 -4.54 -9.53
C LEU A 162 6.68 -5.88 -10.25
N ILE A 163 6.73 -5.89 -11.59
CA ILE A 163 6.91 -7.13 -12.36
C ILE A 163 8.38 -7.30 -12.77
N GLU A 164 8.97 -6.29 -13.40
CA GLU A 164 10.34 -6.38 -13.96
C GLU A 164 11.44 -6.05 -12.94
N LYS A 165 11.10 -5.50 -11.77
CA LYS A 165 12.04 -5.02 -10.73
C LYS A 165 13.08 -4.03 -11.31
N SER A 166 12.63 -3.15 -12.17
CA SER A 166 13.45 -2.18 -12.90
C SER A 166 13.04 -0.75 -12.58
N PRO A 167 13.97 0.23 -12.62
CA PRO A 167 13.66 1.63 -12.40
C PRO A 167 12.62 2.16 -13.39
N ALA A 168 11.73 3.02 -12.91
CA ALA A 168 10.79 3.77 -13.73
C ALA A 168 10.81 5.23 -13.28
N ASN A 169 10.66 6.15 -14.21
CA ASN A 169 10.47 7.56 -13.89
C ASN A 169 8.98 7.81 -13.70
N THR A 170 8.58 8.18 -12.51
CA THR A 170 7.25 8.71 -12.24
C THR A 170 7.42 10.20 -12.00
N CYS A 171 7.09 11.04 -12.93
CA CYS A 171 7.26 12.50 -12.81
C CYS A 171 6.16 13.16 -11.95
N HIS A 172 5.36 12.41 -11.20
CA HIS A 172 4.09 12.93 -10.67
C HIS A 172 4.01 13.01 -9.14
N PHE A 173 4.76 12.17 -8.43
CA PHE A 173 4.77 12.11 -6.98
C PHE A 173 6.17 11.86 -6.45
N PRO A 174 6.85 12.87 -5.91
CA PRO A 174 8.18 12.66 -5.32
C PRO A 174 8.22 11.55 -4.27
N ILE A 175 7.18 11.45 -3.43
CA ILE A 175 7.06 10.41 -2.39
C ILE A 175 7.01 9.01 -3.02
N LEU A 176 6.28 8.84 -4.11
CA LEU A 176 6.21 7.56 -4.83
C LEU A 176 7.55 7.21 -5.47
N ASP A 177 8.25 8.19 -6.04
CA ASP A 177 9.58 7.99 -6.63
C ASP A 177 10.60 7.53 -5.57
N GLU A 178 10.64 8.17 -4.41
CA GLU A 178 11.48 7.79 -3.27
C GLU A 178 11.15 6.38 -2.75
N ALA A 179 9.86 6.05 -2.68
CA ALA A 179 9.43 4.72 -2.27
C ALA A 179 9.83 3.64 -3.30
N ILE A 180 9.75 3.93 -4.59
CA ILE A 180 10.18 3.03 -5.67
C ILE A 180 11.70 2.80 -5.60
N GLU A 181 12.50 3.84 -5.44
CA GLU A 181 13.95 3.72 -5.27
C GLU A 181 14.31 2.85 -4.07
N SER A 182 13.66 3.12 -2.92
CA SER A 182 13.84 2.35 -1.70
C SER A 182 13.43 0.88 -1.89
N TYR A 183 12.31 0.62 -2.55
CA TYR A 183 11.86 -0.74 -2.85
C TYR A 183 12.84 -1.49 -3.75
N LEU A 184 13.33 -0.87 -4.83
CA LEU A 184 14.28 -1.49 -5.73
C LEU A 184 15.63 -1.74 -5.06
N ALA A 185 16.05 -0.87 -4.14
CA ALA A 185 17.22 -1.11 -3.31
C ALA A 185 17.05 -2.36 -2.41
N LEU A 186 15.85 -2.61 -1.90
CA LEU A 186 15.55 -3.83 -1.11
C LEU A 186 15.58 -5.12 -1.95
N GLN A 187 15.45 -5.04 -3.29
CA GLN A 187 15.59 -6.22 -4.15
C GLN A 187 17.06 -6.69 -4.30
N GLN A 188 18.01 -5.89 -3.85
CA GLN A 188 19.43 -6.29 -3.87
C GLN A 188 19.69 -7.29 -2.73
N LYS A 189 20.53 -8.31 -3.00
CA LYS A 189 20.88 -9.32 -2.01
C LYS A 189 21.52 -8.72 -0.75
N ASP A 190 22.37 -7.70 -0.94
CA ASP A 190 22.97 -6.90 0.13
C ASP A 190 22.24 -5.57 0.27
N ASN A 191 21.27 -5.50 1.16
CA ASN A 191 20.44 -4.32 1.42
C ASN A 191 20.42 -4.00 2.94
N PRO A 192 19.92 -2.82 3.36
CA PRO A 192 19.93 -2.44 4.77
C PRO A 192 19.25 -3.45 5.71
N LEU A 193 18.13 -4.06 5.29
CA LEU A 193 17.40 -5.02 6.12
C LEU A 193 18.15 -6.34 6.26
N THR A 194 18.68 -6.87 5.15
CA THR A 194 19.46 -8.13 5.18
C THR A 194 20.72 -7.99 6.02
N ARG A 195 21.43 -6.85 5.93
CA ARG A 195 22.59 -6.54 6.79
C ARG A 195 22.22 -6.46 8.24
N PHE A 196 21.11 -5.79 8.57
CA PHE A 196 20.65 -5.68 9.95
C PHE A 196 20.30 -7.05 10.55
N ILE A 197 19.55 -7.88 9.80
CA ILE A 197 19.19 -9.23 10.21
C ILE A 197 20.45 -10.08 10.43
N GLN A 198 21.42 -10.03 9.51
CA GLN A 198 22.68 -10.78 9.63
C GLN A 198 23.51 -10.34 10.83
N ALA A 199 23.54 -9.06 11.15
CA ALA A 199 24.27 -8.54 12.33
C ALA A 199 23.60 -8.92 13.65
N ASN A 200 22.30 -9.24 13.65
CA ASN A 200 21.50 -9.48 14.85
C ASN A 200 20.93 -10.91 14.93
N GLN A 201 21.57 -11.88 14.29
CA GLN A 201 21.08 -13.28 14.20
C GLN A 201 20.90 -13.99 15.56
N ALA A 202 21.53 -13.49 16.62
CA ALA A 202 21.40 -14.03 17.96
C ALA A 202 20.07 -13.67 18.66
N LEU A 203 19.33 -12.70 18.11
CA LEU A 203 18.03 -12.32 18.65
C LEU A 203 16.95 -13.33 18.28
N GLU A 204 16.00 -13.51 19.17
CA GLU A 204 14.75 -14.22 18.88
C GLU A 204 13.95 -13.46 17.81
N ILE A 205 13.09 -14.18 17.07
CA ILE A 205 12.39 -13.61 15.89
C ILE A 205 11.54 -12.41 16.28
N GLU A 206 10.77 -12.51 17.36
CA GLU A 206 9.88 -11.43 17.83
C GLU A 206 10.66 -10.17 18.22
N ALA A 207 11.82 -10.34 18.87
CA ALA A 207 12.69 -9.22 19.21
C ALA A 207 13.29 -8.57 17.95
N LEU A 208 13.72 -9.39 16.99
CA LEU A 208 14.28 -8.91 15.73
C LEU A 208 13.23 -8.18 14.88
N VAL A 209 11.99 -8.65 14.83
CA VAL A 209 10.86 -7.94 14.19
C VAL A 209 10.64 -6.58 14.83
N SER A 210 10.58 -6.50 16.16
CA SER A 210 10.41 -5.24 16.90
C SER A 210 11.53 -4.24 16.60
N GLU A 211 12.77 -4.71 16.55
CA GLU A 211 13.93 -3.88 16.19
C GLU A 211 13.86 -3.40 14.73
N LEU A 212 13.44 -4.26 13.81
CA LEU A 212 13.28 -3.88 12.40
C LEU A 212 12.19 -2.83 12.24
N MET A 213 11.04 -2.99 12.86
CA MET A 213 9.96 -1.99 12.84
C MET A 213 10.41 -0.63 13.41
N THR A 214 11.23 -0.65 14.46
CA THR A 214 11.73 0.56 15.12
C THR A 214 12.79 1.28 14.28
N ASN A 215 13.73 0.53 13.70
CA ASN A 215 14.88 1.11 12.99
C ASN A 215 14.62 1.43 11.52
N PHE A 216 13.55 0.85 10.93
CA PHE A 216 13.24 1.00 9.51
C PHE A 216 11.77 1.36 9.24
N PRO A 217 11.21 2.38 9.92
CA PRO A 217 9.81 2.78 9.75
C PRO A 217 9.47 3.21 8.32
N GLN A 218 10.45 3.70 7.55
CA GLN A 218 10.27 4.16 6.18
C GLN A 218 9.82 3.05 5.21
N TYR A 219 9.93 1.78 5.58
CA TYR A 219 9.44 0.68 4.74
C TYR A 219 7.97 0.34 4.98
N GLY A 220 7.42 0.69 6.16
CA GLY A 220 6.03 0.41 6.53
C GLY A 220 5.70 -1.09 6.64
N TYR A 221 6.73 -1.94 6.76
CA TYR A 221 6.54 -3.39 6.87
C TYR A 221 5.99 -3.74 8.25
N GLY A 222 4.99 -4.64 8.27
CA GLY A 222 4.48 -5.23 9.50
C GLY A 222 5.26 -6.48 9.91
N ASP A 223 4.80 -7.09 10.98
CA ASP A 223 5.33 -8.33 11.54
C ASP A 223 5.47 -9.45 10.50
N ILE A 224 4.42 -9.72 9.73
CA ILE A 224 4.40 -10.78 8.71
C ILE A 224 5.53 -10.58 7.67
N GLN A 225 5.68 -9.37 7.13
CA GLN A 225 6.70 -9.09 6.12
C GLN A 225 8.12 -9.23 6.69
N TYR A 226 8.33 -8.79 7.92
CA TYR A 226 9.64 -8.95 8.57
C TYR A 226 9.92 -10.39 8.97
N GLU A 227 8.95 -11.16 9.44
CA GLU A 227 9.12 -12.59 9.72
C GLU A 227 9.51 -13.37 8.47
N GLU A 228 8.81 -13.17 7.34
CA GLU A 228 9.15 -13.78 6.05
C GLU A 228 10.58 -13.45 5.63
N LEU A 229 10.97 -12.18 5.70
CA LEU A 229 12.32 -11.73 5.35
C LEU A 229 13.39 -12.35 6.26
N ILE A 230 13.15 -12.42 7.57
CA ILE A 230 14.06 -13.05 8.54
C ILE A 230 14.26 -14.53 8.19
N GLN A 231 13.17 -15.24 7.86
CA GLN A 231 13.23 -16.64 7.47
C GLN A 231 14.05 -16.85 6.19
N GLU A 232 13.84 -16.00 5.18
CA GLU A 232 14.60 -16.04 3.93
C GLU A 232 16.11 -15.85 4.16
N VAL A 233 16.48 -14.83 4.96
CA VAL A 233 17.89 -14.55 5.28
C VAL A 233 18.51 -15.69 6.07
N LYS A 234 17.83 -16.23 7.09
CA LYS A 234 18.34 -17.34 7.90
C LYS A 234 18.50 -18.63 7.08
N ASN A 235 17.60 -18.90 6.13
CA ASN A 235 17.70 -20.07 5.27
C ASN A 235 18.85 -19.96 4.26
N SER A 236 19.00 -18.77 3.63
CA SER A 236 20.11 -18.51 2.70
C SER A 236 21.50 -18.62 3.34
N ALA A 237 21.60 -18.38 4.65
CA ALA A 237 22.86 -18.50 5.40
C ALA A 237 23.24 -19.98 5.71
N LYS A 238 22.29 -20.91 5.65
CA LYS A 238 22.53 -22.37 5.88
C LYS A 238 23.02 -23.08 4.62
N ASP A 239 22.73 -22.51 3.45
CA ASP A 239 23.06 -23.11 2.15
C ASP A 239 24.44 -22.65 1.60
N ASN A 240 25.17 -21.82 2.34
CA ASN A 240 26.53 -21.35 2.04
C ASN A 240 27.53 -21.87 3.10
#